data_67ebbbc319a94819831f98b5343440a9
#
_entry.id   67ebbbc319a94819831f98b5343440a9
#
_cell.length_a   1.000
_cell.length_b   1.000
_cell.length_c   1.000
_cell.angle_alpha   90.00
_cell.angle_beta   90.00
_cell.angle_gamma   90.00
#
_symmetry.space_group_name_H-M   'P 1'
#
loop_
_entity.id
_entity.type
_entity.pdbx_description
1 polymer ?
#
loop_
_entity_poly.entity_id
_entity_poly.type
_entity_poly.pdbx_seq_one_letter_code
_entity_poly.pdbx_strand_id
1 'polypeptide(L)'
;MTAVIDLLKAHRSIRKFTEQPVEQSVVEELVQAGQAAATSSFIQACTVIQVNDQAKRAKLAEWAGPQAYVVQAPQFLVFCADMKRHQLVCDMHDAPMASGFTGQLLSASLDCGLFAQNLVVAAESLGLGTVYIGGLRNRIADVADLLNLPELVYPVFGLCLGYPDQNPETKPRLPLPVVLKQDSYDDSDDAATIAEYDQAVREYYASRTGGT
;
A
#
# COMPACT_ATOMS: atom_id res chain seq x y z
N MET A 1 -3.26 -25.44 -6.86
CA MET A 1 -3.73 -24.07 -7.11
C MET A 1 -2.83 -23.43 -8.16
N THR A 2 -3.17 -22.26 -8.69
CA THR A 2 -2.30 -21.56 -9.64
C THR A 2 -1.16 -20.86 -8.91
N ALA A 3 0.01 -20.68 -9.56
CA ALA A 3 1.17 -20.00 -8.98
C ALA A 3 0.84 -18.61 -8.41
N VAL A 4 -0.10 -17.89 -9.03
CA VAL A 4 -0.54 -16.56 -8.55
C VAL A 4 -1.27 -16.65 -7.21
N ILE A 5 -2.16 -17.64 -7.03
CA ILE A 5 -2.88 -17.84 -5.76
C ILE A 5 -1.90 -18.22 -4.64
N ASP A 6 -0.92 -19.05 -4.95
CA ASP A 6 0.08 -19.47 -3.97
C ASP A 6 0.99 -18.28 -3.58
N LEU A 7 1.38 -17.43 -4.53
CA LEU A 7 2.11 -16.18 -4.30
C LEU A 7 1.32 -15.23 -3.36
N LEU A 8 0.05 -14.98 -3.67
CA LEU A 8 -0.82 -14.11 -2.85
C LEU A 8 -0.95 -14.61 -1.42
N LYS A 9 -1.07 -15.93 -1.21
CA LYS A 9 -1.16 -16.54 0.12
C LYS A 9 0.16 -16.52 0.89
N ALA A 10 1.28 -16.45 0.18
CA ALA A 10 2.62 -16.37 0.77
C ALA A 10 3.04 -14.95 1.15
N HIS A 11 2.19 -13.93 0.92
CA HIS A 11 2.51 -12.53 1.22
C HIS A 11 2.97 -12.30 2.65
N ARG A 12 4.05 -11.52 2.79
CA ARG A 12 4.60 -11.05 4.07
C ARG A 12 5.26 -9.69 3.91
N SER A 13 5.05 -8.81 4.87
CA SER A 13 5.68 -7.51 4.88
C SER A 13 7.17 -7.62 5.19
N ILE A 14 8.02 -7.10 4.32
CA ILE A 14 9.48 -7.09 4.44
C ILE A 14 9.94 -5.72 4.92
N ARG A 15 10.72 -5.68 6.01
CA ARG A 15 11.23 -4.45 6.65
C ARG A 15 12.75 -4.39 6.75
N LYS A 16 13.43 -5.46 6.30
CA LYS A 16 14.89 -5.49 6.14
C LYS A 16 15.19 -5.84 4.70
N PHE A 17 16.03 -5.04 4.08
CA PHE A 17 16.37 -5.16 2.67
C PHE A 17 17.89 -5.27 2.54
N THR A 18 18.35 -5.96 1.50
CA THR A 18 19.75 -5.96 1.10
C THR A 18 20.13 -4.59 0.51
N GLU A 19 21.41 -4.34 0.35
CA GLU A 19 21.93 -3.14 -0.34
C GLU A 19 21.82 -3.23 -1.87
N GLN A 20 21.37 -4.37 -2.40
CA GLN A 20 21.22 -4.56 -3.84
C GLN A 20 20.21 -3.54 -4.39
N PRO A 21 20.63 -2.73 -5.38
CA PRO A 21 19.73 -1.75 -5.98
C PRO A 21 18.62 -2.43 -6.75
N VAL A 22 17.47 -1.78 -6.81
CA VAL A 22 16.38 -2.13 -7.73
C VAL A 22 16.48 -1.18 -8.92
N GLU A 23 16.75 -1.75 -10.09
CA GLU A 23 16.92 -0.98 -11.32
C GLU A 23 15.69 -0.16 -11.66
N GLN A 24 15.90 1.04 -12.25
CA GLN A 24 14.80 1.94 -12.59
C GLN A 24 13.81 1.29 -13.57
N SER A 25 14.28 0.50 -14.51
CA SER A 25 13.43 -0.25 -15.45
C SER A 25 12.50 -1.23 -14.75
N VAL A 26 12.95 -1.86 -13.65
CA VAL A 26 12.10 -2.73 -12.83
C VAL A 26 11.03 -1.91 -12.12
N VAL A 27 11.37 -0.75 -11.56
CA VAL A 27 10.39 0.15 -10.93
C VAL A 27 9.32 0.58 -11.93
N GLU A 28 9.71 0.92 -13.15
CA GLU A 28 8.80 1.32 -14.23
C GLU A 28 7.87 0.18 -14.63
N GLU A 29 8.38 -1.04 -14.80
CA GLU A 29 7.59 -2.23 -15.09
C GLU A 29 6.56 -2.52 -13.97
N LEU A 30 6.97 -2.38 -12.70
CA LEU A 30 6.08 -2.55 -11.56
C LEU A 30 4.98 -1.48 -11.53
N VAL A 31 5.30 -0.23 -11.86
CA VAL A 31 4.31 0.83 -11.98
C VAL A 31 3.33 0.55 -13.11
N GLN A 32 3.80 0.04 -14.26
CA GLN A 32 2.92 -0.36 -15.38
C GLN A 32 1.99 -1.53 -14.97
N ALA A 33 2.51 -2.51 -14.23
CA ALA A 33 1.68 -3.58 -13.67
C ALA A 33 0.62 -3.03 -12.71
N GLY A 34 0.98 -2.02 -11.89
CA GLY A 34 0.05 -1.28 -11.05
C GLY A 34 -1.04 -0.57 -11.86
N GLN A 35 -0.67 0.09 -12.94
CA GLN A 35 -1.62 0.78 -13.83
C GLN A 35 -2.64 -0.14 -14.50
N ALA A 36 -2.36 -1.45 -14.60
CA ALA A 36 -3.29 -2.43 -15.13
C ALA A 36 -4.42 -2.80 -14.14
N ALA A 37 -4.42 -2.26 -12.93
CA ALA A 37 -5.50 -2.46 -11.97
C ALA A 37 -6.82 -1.82 -12.46
N ALA A 38 -7.94 -2.42 -12.04
CA ALA A 38 -9.24 -1.79 -12.23
C ALA A 38 -9.33 -0.48 -11.42
N THR A 39 -10.06 0.49 -11.96
CA THR A 39 -10.35 1.76 -11.26
C THR A 39 -11.83 2.09 -11.32
N SER A 40 -12.31 2.89 -10.37
CA SER A 40 -13.69 3.35 -10.35
C SER A 40 -13.99 4.14 -11.63
N SER A 41 -14.96 3.70 -12.42
CA SER A 41 -15.36 4.36 -13.69
C SER A 41 -14.19 4.66 -14.63
N PHE A 42 -13.11 3.92 -14.53
CA PHE A 42 -11.86 4.11 -15.28
C PHE A 42 -11.23 5.51 -15.10
N ILE A 43 -11.43 6.14 -13.92
CA ILE A 43 -10.90 7.48 -13.64
C ILE A 43 -9.40 7.51 -13.37
N GLN A 44 -8.78 6.38 -13.01
CA GLN A 44 -7.33 6.26 -12.84
C GLN A 44 -6.74 7.32 -11.89
N ALA A 45 -7.37 7.52 -10.74
CA ALA A 45 -7.07 8.60 -9.79
C ALA A 45 -5.88 8.27 -8.87
N CYS A 46 -4.77 7.77 -9.43
CA CYS A 46 -3.57 7.46 -8.68
C CYS A 46 -2.33 8.08 -9.33
N THR A 47 -1.50 8.75 -8.52
CA THR A 47 -0.15 9.19 -8.88
C THR A 47 0.84 8.54 -7.92
N VAL A 48 1.95 8.05 -8.47
CA VAL A 48 3.06 7.46 -7.69
C VAL A 48 4.26 8.38 -7.73
N ILE A 49 4.76 8.75 -6.54
CA ILE A 49 5.97 9.56 -6.41
C ILE A 49 7.10 8.66 -5.89
N GLN A 50 8.13 8.47 -6.69
CA GLN A 50 9.38 7.82 -6.28
C GLN A 50 10.22 8.84 -5.51
N VAL A 51 10.46 8.60 -4.23
CA VAL A 51 11.22 9.52 -3.37
C VAL A 51 12.66 9.04 -3.28
N ASN A 52 13.56 9.66 -4.03
CA ASN A 52 15.00 9.35 -4.05
C ASN A 52 15.81 10.23 -3.07
N ASP A 53 15.30 11.42 -2.73
CA ASP A 53 15.95 12.35 -1.82
C ASP A 53 15.97 11.79 -0.38
N GLN A 54 17.17 11.53 0.13
CA GLN A 54 17.38 10.94 1.44
C GLN A 54 16.92 11.87 2.59
N ALA A 55 17.00 13.19 2.42
CA ALA A 55 16.52 14.13 3.43
C ALA A 55 14.97 14.11 3.51
N LYS A 56 14.30 14.00 2.38
CA LYS A 56 12.84 13.79 2.35
C LYS A 56 12.47 12.45 2.97
N ARG A 57 13.17 11.35 2.63
CA ARG A 57 12.94 10.03 3.22
C ARG A 57 13.10 10.04 4.74
N ALA A 58 14.12 10.73 5.28
CA ALA A 58 14.34 10.85 6.71
C ALA A 58 13.15 11.51 7.43
N LYS A 59 12.61 12.61 6.88
CA LYS A 59 11.41 13.27 7.41
C LYS A 59 10.17 12.38 7.32
N LEU A 60 9.98 11.71 6.20
CA LEU A 60 8.85 10.78 6.00
C LEU A 60 8.93 9.60 6.98
N ALA A 61 10.13 9.07 7.24
CA ALA A 61 10.38 8.02 8.22
C ALA A 61 10.02 8.48 9.65
N GLU A 62 10.46 9.67 10.03
CA GLU A 62 10.15 10.29 11.33
C GLU A 62 8.64 10.44 11.54
N TRP A 63 7.96 11.04 10.58
CA TRP A 63 6.52 11.31 10.65
C TRP A 63 5.67 10.04 10.59
N ALA A 64 6.16 8.99 9.94
CA ALA A 64 5.49 7.69 9.88
C ALA A 64 5.58 6.87 11.18
N GLY A 65 6.19 7.40 12.25
CA GLY A 65 6.38 6.72 13.53
C GLY A 65 7.72 5.98 13.60
N PRO A 66 8.83 6.68 13.64
CA PRO A 66 10.25 6.35 13.36
C PRO A 66 10.50 5.00 12.66
N GLN A 67 10.15 4.92 11.39
CA GLN A 67 10.28 3.69 10.60
C GLN A 67 11.55 3.73 9.75
N ALA A 68 12.69 3.29 10.32
CA ALA A 68 14.01 3.37 9.70
C ALA A 68 14.09 2.74 8.30
N TYR A 69 13.30 1.70 8.04
CA TYR A 69 13.27 1.03 6.74
C TYR A 69 12.72 1.90 5.59
N VAL A 70 12.06 3.03 5.87
CA VAL A 70 11.70 4.04 4.85
C VAL A 70 12.97 4.67 4.25
N VAL A 71 14.00 4.86 5.08
CA VAL A 71 15.30 5.39 4.65
C VAL A 71 16.17 4.30 4.02
N GLN A 72 16.13 3.10 4.59
CA GLN A 72 17.03 1.99 4.25
C GLN A 72 16.61 1.21 3.00
N ALA A 73 15.31 1.19 2.66
CA ALA A 73 14.83 0.45 1.49
C ALA A 73 15.46 1.00 0.19
N PRO A 74 15.87 0.13 -0.75
CA PRO A 74 16.38 0.56 -2.05
C PRO A 74 15.43 1.52 -2.77
N GLN A 75 14.12 1.26 -2.72
CA GLN A 75 13.10 2.12 -3.30
C GLN A 75 12.03 2.50 -2.27
N PHE A 76 11.57 3.75 -2.34
CA PHE A 76 10.44 4.24 -1.57
C PHE A 76 9.48 5.01 -2.48
N LEU A 77 8.25 4.52 -2.56
CA LEU A 77 7.19 5.06 -3.39
C LEU A 77 6.09 5.65 -2.49
N VAL A 78 5.55 6.80 -2.85
CA VAL A 78 4.37 7.39 -2.20
C VAL A 78 3.21 7.38 -3.18
N PHE A 79 2.12 6.74 -2.80
CA PHE A 79 0.89 6.67 -3.58
C PHE A 79 -0.03 7.81 -3.16
N CYS A 80 -0.39 8.61 -4.13
CA CYS A 80 -1.24 9.78 -3.95
C CYS A 80 -2.56 9.60 -4.71
N ALA A 81 -3.67 9.83 -4.02
CA ALA A 81 -4.96 10.01 -4.67
C ALA A 81 -4.94 11.35 -5.41
N ASP A 82 -5.22 11.32 -6.71
CA ASP A 82 -5.00 12.45 -7.61
C ASP A 82 -6.24 12.73 -8.45
N MET A 83 -7.00 13.75 -8.03
CA MET A 83 -8.12 14.32 -8.80
C MET A 83 -7.71 15.58 -9.57
N LYS A 84 -6.47 16.07 -9.40
CA LYS A 84 -5.97 17.26 -10.13
C LYS A 84 -5.90 17.02 -11.62
N ARG A 85 -5.55 15.81 -12.03
CA ARG A 85 -5.53 15.41 -13.44
C ARG A 85 -6.92 15.54 -14.09
N HIS A 86 -7.97 15.19 -13.34
CA HIS A 86 -9.36 15.33 -13.82
C HIS A 86 -9.77 16.80 -13.94
N GLN A 87 -9.37 17.63 -12.98
CA GLN A 87 -9.58 19.08 -13.09
C GLN A 87 -8.91 19.63 -14.34
N LEU A 88 -7.65 19.24 -14.62
CA LEU A 88 -6.95 19.66 -15.82
C LEU A 88 -7.71 19.25 -17.10
N VAL A 89 -8.22 18.02 -17.17
CA VAL A 89 -9.00 17.56 -18.33
C VAL A 89 -10.31 18.33 -18.46
N CYS A 90 -11.01 18.58 -17.35
CA CYS A 90 -12.21 19.42 -17.37
C CYS A 90 -11.92 20.85 -17.88
N ASP A 91 -10.84 21.45 -17.41
CA ASP A 91 -10.41 22.79 -17.84
C ASP A 91 -10.07 22.82 -19.35
N MET A 92 -9.42 21.75 -19.88
CA MET A 92 -9.10 21.64 -21.32
C MET A 92 -10.36 21.56 -22.22
N HIS A 93 -11.51 21.17 -21.67
CA HIS A 93 -12.75 20.98 -22.38
C HIS A 93 -13.84 22.00 -21.96
N ASP A 94 -13.47 23.06 -21.23
CA ASP A 94 -14.40 24.06 -20.70
C ASP A 94 -15.59 23.45 -19.95
N ALA A 95 -15.36 22.34 -19.25
CA ALA A 95 -16.35 21.58 -18.50
C ALA A 95 -16.18 21.77 -16.98
N PRO A 96 -17.27 21.99 -16.22
CA PRO A 96 -17.15 22.08 -14.76
C PRO A 96 -16.81 20.73 -14.15
N MET A 97 -15.81 20.69 -13.26
CA MET A 97 -15.55 19.52 -12.41
C MET A 97 -16.37 19.62 -11.13
N ALA A 98 -17.26 18.65 -10.91
CA ALA A 98 -17.87 18.48 -9.60
C ALA A 98 -16.84 17.88 -8.63
N SER A 99 -16.57 18.55 -7.52
CA SER A 99 -15.54 18.13 -6.54
C SER A 99 -16.02 18.28 -5.10
N GLY A 100 -15.27 17.73 -4.15
CA GLY A 100 -15.56 17.85 -2.72
C GLY A 100 -16.49 16.76 -2.16
N PHE A 101 -16.82 15.75 -2.92
CA PHE A 101 -17.68 14.66 -2.46
C PHE A 101 -16.89 13.54 -1.78
N THR A 102 -17.42 12.99 -0.68
CA THR A 102 -16.85 11.82 0.01
C THR A 102 -16.65 10.63 -0.94
N GLY A 103 -17.53 10.45 -1.93
CA GLY A 103 -17.39 9.41 -2.95
C GLY A 103 -16.09 9.51 -3.76
N GLN A 104 -15.62 10.73 -4.06
CA GLN A 104 -14.35 10.95 -4.76
C GLN A 104 -13.15 10.58 -3.87
N LEU A 105 -13.19 10.95 -2.58
CA LEU A 105 -12.18 10.56 -1.61
C LEU A 105 -12.05 9.04 -1.52
N LEU A 106 -13.19 8.34 -1.44
CA LEU A 106 -13.22 6.87 -1.39
C LEU A 106 -12.70 6.26 -2.69
N SER A 107 -13.22 6.66 -3.83
CA SER A 107 -12.82 6.12 -5.14
C SER A 107 -11.33 6.31 -5.40
N ALA A 108 -10.80 7.51 -5.20
CA ALA A 108 -9.39 7.79 -5.41
C ALA A 108 -8.47 7.06 -4.43
N SER A 109 -8.89 6.89 -3.17
CA SER A 109 -8.14 6.10 -2.18
C SER A 109 -8.15 4.61 -2.53
N LEU A 110 -9.29 4.07 -2.97
CA LEU A 110 -9.42 2.67 -3.40
C LEU A 110 -8.60 2.40 -4.65
N ASP A 111 -8.63 3.29 -5.64
CA ASP A 111 -7.82 3.20 -6.85
C ASP A 111 -6.32 3.09 -6.50
N CYS A 112 -5.82 3.90 -5.55
CA CYS A 112 -4.45 3.77 -5.04
C CYS A 112 -4.19 2.40 -4.40
N GLY A 113 -5.13 1.87 -3.65
CA GLY A 113 -5.02 0.54 -3.03
C GLY A 113 -4.95 -0.58 -4.05
N LEU A 114 -5.82 -0.57 -5.05
CA LEU A 114 -5.86 -1.55 -6.14
C LEU A 114 -4.58 -1.50 -6.97
N PHE A 115 -4.15 -0.28 -7.36
CA PHE A 115 -2.90 -0.04 -8.07
C PHE A 115 -1.71 -0.61 -7.31
N ALA A 116 -1.57 -0.23 -6.03
CA ALA A 116 -0.43 -0.63 -5.22
C ALA A 116 -0.43 -2.14 -4.97
N GLN A 117 -1.58 -2.80 -4.80
CA GLN A 117 -1.63 -4.23 -4.61
C GLN A 117 -1.21 -5.00 -5.87
N ASN A 118 -1.59 -4.55 -7.07
CA ASN A 118 -1.07 -5.12 -8.31
C ASN A 118 0.46 -4.98 -8.39
N LEU A 119 1.00 -3.80 -8.08
CA LEU A 119 2.45 -3.56 -8.04
C LEU A 119 3.14 -4.49 -7.03
N VAL A 120 2.57 -4.69 -5.84
CA VAL A 120 3.10 -5.60 -4.80
C VAL A 120 3.16 -7.04 -5.31
N VAL A 121 2.08 -7.53 -5.93
CA VAL A 121 2.05 -8.89 -6.49
C VAL A 121 3.09 -9.06 -7.59
N ALA A 122 3.23 -8.07 -8.48
CA ALA A 122 4.28 -8.07 -9.51
C ALA A 122 5.68 -8.07 -8.88
N ALA A 123 5.93 -7.24 -7.86
CA ALA A 123 7.21 -7.19 -7.15
C ALA A 123 7.55 -8.54 -6.50
N GLU A 124 6.61 -9.14 -5.79
CA GLU A 124 6.79 -10.45 -5.15
C GLU A 124 7.03 -11.57 -6.17
N SER A 125 6.43 -11.49 -7.37
CA SER A 125 6.68 -12.44 -8.45
C SER A 125 8.11 -12.38 -9.00
N LEU A 126 8.79 -11.24 -8.82
CA LEU A 126 10.20 -11.04 -9.15
C LEU A 126 11.15 -11.29 -7.96
N GLY A 127 10.63 -11.81 -6.83
CA GLY A 127 11.42 -12.06 -5.62
C GLY A 127 11.73 -10.82 -4.78
N LEU A 128 11.10 -9.68 -5.08
CA LEU A 128 11.22 -8.46 -4.27
C LEU A 128 10.31 -8.54 -3.05
N GLY A 129 10.69 -7.85 -1.99
CA GLY A 129 9.90 -7.67 -0.78
C GLY A 129 9.35 -6.26 -0.68
N THR A 130 8.20 -6.14 -0.02
CA THR A 130 7.52 -4.85 0.15
C THR A 130 6.97 -4.67 1.55
N VAL A 131 6.73 -3.40 1.94
CA VAL A 131 5.90 -3.05 3.10
C VAL A 131 5.20 -1.73 2.89
N TYR A 132 3.90 -1.71 3.18
CA TYR A 132 3.09 -0.49 3.17
C TYR A 132 3.39 0.41 4.38
N ILE A 133 3.44 1.72 4.15
CA ILE A 133 3.72 2.75 5.15
C ILE A 133 2.49 3.64 5.33
N GLY A 134 1.54 3.16 6.12
CA GLY A 134 0.32 3.91 6.45
C GLY A 134 0.57 5.11 7.37
N GLY A 135 1.68 5.08 8.12
CA GLY A 135 2.04 6.14 9.07
C GLY A 135 2.25 7.53 8.43
N LEU A 136 2.39 7.64 7.11
CA LEU A 136 2.42 8.94 6.41
C LEU A 136 1.19 9.79 6.72
N ARG A 137 0.05 9.16 7.01
CA ARG A 137 -1.20 9.85 7.36
C ARG A 137 -1.21 10.50 8.73
N ASN A 138 -0.22 10.21 9.60
CA ASN A 138 -0.07 10.86 10.90
C ASN A 138 0.21 12.36 10.75
N ARG A 139 0.88 12.76 9.68
CA ARG A 139 1.29 14.12 9.37
C ARG A 139 0.96 14.45 7.89
N ILE A 140 -0.28 14.23 7.49
CA ILE A 140 -0.69 14.27 6.08
C ILE A 140 -0.41 15.63 5.41
N ALA A 141 -0.62 16.74 6.12
CA ALA A 141 -0.34 18.08 5.61
C ALA A 141 1.17 18.31 5.38
N ASP A 142 1.99 17.93 6.36
CA ASP A 142 3.45 18.05 6.24
C ASP A 142 4.01 17.18 5.09
N VAL A 143 3.44 16.00 4.88
CA VAL A 143 3.81 15.11 3.76
C VAL A 143 3.41 15.76 2.43
N ALA A 144 2.22 16.35 2.35
CA ALA A 144 1.75 17.05 1.16
C ALA A 144 2.67 18.23 0.83
N ASP A 145 3.02 19.05 1.81
CA ASP A 145 3.93 20.18 1.66
C ASP A 145 5.34 19.73 1.24
N LEU A 146 5.89 18.70 1.90
CA LEU A 146 7.24 18.17 1.58
C LEU A 146 7.35 17.64 0.16
N LEU A 147 6.27 17.05 -0.36
CA LEU A 147 6.21 16.49 -1.71
C LEU A 147 5.64 17.47 -2.74
N ASN A 148 5.32 18.71 -2.33
CA ASN A 148 4.71 19.74 -3.18
C ASN A 148 3.42 19.25 -3.86
N LEU A 149 2.55 18.55 -3.11
CA LEU A 149 1.29 18.08 -3.65
C LEU A 149 0.35 19.28 -3.87
N PRO A 150 -0.25 19.42 -5.05
CA PRO A 150 -1.22 20.48 -5.29
C PRO A 150 -2.57 20.18 -4.62
N GLU A 151 -3.47 21.16 -4.63
CA GLU A 151 -4.89 20.93 -4.32
C GLU A 151 -5.44 19.75 -5.12
N LEU A 152 -6.39 19.01 -4.56
CA LEU A 152 -7.01 17.80 -5.10
C LEU A 152 -6.07 16.57 -5.18
N VAL A 153 -4.87 16.65 -4.59
CA VAL A 153 -3.94 15.53 -4.46
C VAL A 153 -3.56 15.33 -2.99
N TYR A 154 -3.65 14.10 -2.48
CA TYR A 154 -3.25 13.79 -1.10
C TYR A 154 -2.54 12.43 -1.00
N PRO A 155 -1.57 12.30 -0.06
CA PRO A 155 -0.84 11.06 0.13
C PRO A 155 -1.72 10.03 0.85
N VAL A 156 -1.84 8.83 0.28
CA VAL A 156 -2.62 7.73 0.87
C VAL A 156 -1.74 6.85 1.75
N PHE A 157 -0.61 6.39 1.22
CA PHE A 157 0.40 5.60 1.92
C PHE A 157 1.72 5.60 1.15
N GLY A 158 2.79 5.18 1.82
CA GLY A 158 4.06 4.83 1.20
C GLY A 158 4.20 3.33 0.98
N LEU A 159 5.19 2.94 0.19
CA LEU A 159 5.61 1.56 -0.04
C LEU A 159 7.13 1.50 -0.09
N CYS A 160 7.74 0.73 0.82
CA CYS A 160 9.14 0.33 0.69
C CYS A 160 9.24 -0.88 -0.21
N LEU A 161 10.27 -0.94 -1.05
CA LEU A 161 10.51 -1.99 -2.03
C LEU A 161 12.00 -2.28 -2.13
N GLY A 162 12.38 -3.57 -2.19
CA GLY A 162 13.76 -4.01 -2.35
C GLY A 162 13.91 -5.52 -2.25
N TYR A 163 15.14 -6.01 -2.42
CA TYR A 163 15.44 -7.42 -2.22
C TYR A 163 15.43 -7.74 -0.72
N PRO A 164 14.67 -8.77 -0.26
CA PRO A 164 14.50 -9.05 1.16
C PRO A 164 15.79 -9.57 1.80
N ASP A 165 16.12 -9.01 2.99
CA ASP A 165 17.17 -9.52 3.90
C ASP A 165 16.53 -10.14 5.17
N GLN A 166 15.35 -10.69 5.02
CA GLN A 166 14.62 -11.41 6.06
C GLN A 166 13.62 -12.37 5.43
N ASN A 167 13.27 -13.42 6.17
CA ASN A 167 12.26 -14.39 5.77
C ASN A 167 11.27 -14.63 6.93
N PRO A 168 10.41 -13.65 7.26
CA PRO A 168 9.45 -13.82 8.34
C PRO A 168 8.39 -14.86 7.95
N GLU A 169 7.80 -15.50 8.95
CA GLU A 169 6.63 -16.35 8.76
C GLU A 169 5.42 -15.54 8.27
N THR A 170 4.52 -16.21 7.55
CA THR A 170 3.24 -15.62 7.18
C THR A 170 2.37 -15.44 8.43
N LYS A 171 1.75 -14.26 8.55
CA LYS A 171 0.84 -13.98 9.67
C LYS A 171 -0.45 -14.77 9.53
N PRO A 172 -1.00 -15.30 10.63
CA PRO A 172 -2.34 -15.86 10.63
C PRO A 172 -3.36 -14.86 10.06
N ARG A 173 -4.34 -15.35 9.32
CA ARG A 173 -5.45 -14.54 8.81
C ARG A 173 -6.72 -14.95 9.54
N LEU A 174 -7.68 -14.03 9.61
CA LEU A 174 -9.00 -14.33 10.14
C LEU A 174 -9.57 -15.58 9.44
N PRO A 175 -10.25 -16.47 10.17
CA PRO A 175 -10.92 -17.63 9.58
C PRO A 175 -11.95 -17.22 8.54
N LEU A 176 -12.08 -18.04 7.49
CA LEU A 176 -12.95 -17.73 6.36
C LEU A 176 -14.41 -17.42 6.76
N PRO A 177 -15.06 -18.14 7.70
CA PRO A 177 -16.45 -17.85 8.08
C PRO A 177 -16.68 -16.45 8.66
N VAL A 178 -15.64 -15.84 9.30
CA VAL A 178 -15.71 -14.47 9.82
C VAL A 178 -15.73 -13.44 8.68
N VAL A 179 -15.09 -13.76 7.55
CA VAL A 179 -14.89 -12.83 6.44
C VAL A 179 -15.87 -13.03 5.32
N LEU A 180 -16.25 -14.28 5.04
CA LEU A 180 -17.15 -14.66 3.96
C LEU A 180 -18.54 -14.99 4.52
N LYS A 181 -19.50 -14.12 4.29
CA LYS A 181 -20.92 -14.30 4.64
C LYS A 181 -21.71 -14.64 3.39
N GLN A 182 -22.86 -15.33 3.55
CA GLN A 182 -23.77 -15.69 2.46
C GLN A 182 -25.05 -14.88 2.56
N ASP A 183 -25.46 -14.27 1.48
CA ASP A 183 -26.71 -13.51 1.27
C ASP A 183 -26.89 -12.29 2.20
N SER A 184 -26.50 -12.38 3.48
CA SER A 184 -26.66 -11.31 4.47
C SER A 184 -25.50 -11.29 5.46
N TYR A 185 -25.34 -10.17 6.18
CA TYR A 185 -24.40 -10.07 7.29
C TYR A 185 -24.93 -10.86 8.48
N ASP A 186 -24.15 -11.82 8.97
CA ASP A 186 -24.44 -12.62 10.16
C ASP A 186 -23.14 -12.85 10.93
N ASP A 187 -23.09 -12.41 12.17
CA ASP A 187 -21.96 -12.53 13.09
C ASP A 187 -22.24 -13.41 14.32
N SER A 188 -23.34 -14.18 14.29
CA SER A 188 -23.79 -15.00 15.42
C SER A 188 -22.72 -15.97 15.96
N ASP A 189 -21.89 -16.53 15.08
CA ASP A 189 -20.82 -17.48 15.42
C ASP A 189 -19.41 -16.83 15.47
N ASP A 190 -19.29 -15.54 15.13
CA ASP A 190 -17.98 -14.88 14.97
C ASP A 190 -17.20 -14.80 16.28
N ALA A 191 -17.86 -14.59 17.41
CA ALA A 191 -17.18 -14.43 18.70
C ALA A 191 -16.36 -15.67 19.10
N ALA A 192 -16.90 -16.88 18.90
CA ALA A 192 -16.20 -18.12 19.20
C ALA A 192 -15.01 -18.33 18.25
N THR A 193 -15.22 -18.13 16.95
CA THR A 193 -14.20 -18.27 15.91
C THR A 193 -13.07 -17.25 16.06
N ILE A 194 -13.39 -16.01 16.46
CA ILE A 194 -12.39 -14.96 16.74
C ILE A 194 -11.57 -15.29 17.99
N ALA A 195 -12.18 -15.91 19.03
CA ALA A 195 -11.45 -16.32 20.23
C ALA A 195 -10.38 -17.38 19.92
N GLU A 196 -10.68 -18.34 19.04
CA GLU A 196 -9.69 -19.34 18.56
C GLU A 196 -8.57 -18.66 17.74
N TYR A 197 -8.92 -17.74 16.85
CA TYR A 197 -7.96 -16.95 16.09
C TYR A 197 -7.05 -16.10 16.99
N ASP A 198 -7.60 -15.50 18.04
CA ASP A 198 -6.85 -14.70 19.01
C ASP A 198 -5.78 -15.54 19.72
N GLN A 199 -6.10 -16.79 20.04
CA GLN A 199 -5.13 -17.74 20.58
C GLN A 199 -4.01 -18.05 19.57
N ALA A 200 -4.33 -18.32 18.31
CA ALA A 200 -3.34 -18.57 17.26
C ALA A 200 -2.42 -17.35 17.03
N VAL A 201 -2.97 -16.13 17.11
CA VAL A 201 -2.18 -14.89 17.01
C VAL A 201 -1.25 -14.72 18.21
N ARG A 202 -1.70 -15.03 19.44
CA ARG A 202 -0.84 -15.01 20.63
C ARG A 202 0.33 -15.99 20.51
N GLU A 203 0.08 -17.20 20.04
CA GLU A 203 1.12 -18.23 19.82
C GLU A 203 2.12 -17.76 18.76
N TYR A 204 1.63 -17.19 17.64
CA TYR A 204 2.47 -16.63 16.60
C TYR A 204 3.40 -15.52 17.13
N TYR A 205 2.89 -14.60 17.98
CA TYR A 205 3.74 -13.55 18.54
C TYR A 205 4.64 -14.04 19.67
N ALA A 206 4.23 -15.04 20.44
CA ALA A 206 5.06 -15.65 21.48
C ALA A 206 6.27 -16.41 20.90
N SER A 207 6.14 -17.02 19.70
CA SER A 207 7.23 -17.70 19.02
C SER A 207 8.28 -16.77 18.42
N ARG A 208 7.98 -15.47 18.28
CA ARG A 208 8.90 -14.48 17.70
C ARG A 208 9.83 -13.92 18.76
N THR A 209 11.07 -14.37 18.74
CA THR A 209 12.16 -13.78 19.52
C THR A 209 12.62 -12.47 18.86
N GLY A 210 12.25 -11.32 19.46
CA GLY A 210 12.65 -9.99 19.00
C GLY A 210 11.53 -9.23 18.30
N GLY A 211 11.02 -8.23 19.01
CA GLY A 211 9.84 -7.46 18.66
C GLY A 211 9.80 -6.83 17.29
N THR A 212 8.57 -6.65 16.84
CA THR A 212 7.97 -5.96 15.67
C THR A 212 8.46 -6.36 14.31
#